data_ebfd6f778c96ba52b3f8a182034969d4
#
_entry.id   ebfd6f778c96ba52b3f8a182034969d4
#
_cell.length_a   1.000
_cell.length_b   1.000
_cell.length_c   1.000
_cell.angle_alpha   90.00
_cell.angle_beta   90.00
_cell.angle_gamma   90.00
#
_symmetry.space_group_name_H-M   'P 1'
#
loop_
_entity.id
_entity.type
_entity.pdbx_description
1 polymer ?
#
loop_
_entity_poly.entity_id
_entity_poly.type
_entity_poly.pdbx_seq_one_letter_code
_entity_poly.pdbx_strand_id
1 'polypeptide(L)'
;MEYYAHETAVIDEGCSIGKGTKIWHFTHIMSNCIIGPNCNLGQNVVVSPEVVLGTNVKVQNNVSIYTGVICEDDVFLGPSMVFTNVINPRSAVNRRNQYLQTKVKK
;
A
#
# COMPACT_ATOMS: atom_id res chain seq x y z
N MET A 1 -9.90 3.04 18.19
CA MET A 1 -9.22 2.59 16.97
C MET A 1 -10.22 2.12 15.98
N GLU A 2 -10.17 2.59 14.78
CA GLU A 2 -11.21 2.26 13.83
C GLU A 2 -10.78 1.24 12.79
N TYR A 3 -9.54 0.85 12.82
CA TYR A 3 -9.05 -0.23 11.98
C TYR A 3 -8.59 -1.37 12.86
N TYR A 4 -8.41 -2.54 12.24
CA TYR A 4 -7.92 -3.71 12.94
C TYR A 4 -6.51 -4.04 12.48
N ALA A 5 -5.60 -4.25 13.40
CA ALA A 5 -4.26 -4.73 13.09
C ALA A 5 -3.95 -5.90 14.01
N HIS A 6 -3.55 -7.02 13.41
CA HIS A 6 -3.16 -8.18 14.21
C HIS A 6 -1.96 -7.83 15.07
N GLU A 7 -1.83 -8.50 16.20
CA GLU A 7 -0.76 -8.13 17.15
C GLU A 7 0.64 -8.31 16.57
N THR A 8 0.81 -9.14 15.55
CA THR A 8 2.11 -9.31 14.89
C THR A 8 2.38 -8.28 13.81
N ALA A 9 1.38 -7.46 13.47
CA ALA A 9 1.59 -6.40 12.48
C ALA A 9 2.37 -5.26 13.09
N VAL A 10 3.23 -4.64 12.27
CA VAL A 10 4.03 -3.50 12.70
C VAL A 10 3.64 -2.31 11.86
N ILE A 11 3.28 -1.22 12.51
CA ILE A 11 2.90 0.01 11.83
C ILE A 11 3.80 1.11 12.38
N ASP A 12 4.65 1.65 11.50
CA ASP A 12 5.60 2.67 11.89
C ASP A 12 4.92 4.03 12.03
N GLU A 13 5.66 4.99 12.53
CA GLU A 13 5.12 6.31 12.83
C GLU A 13 4.66 7.04 11.58
N GLY A 14 3.71 7.94 11.79
CA GLY A 14 3.28 8.84 10.74
C GLY A 14 2.26 8.27 9.78
N CYS A 15 1.81 7.05 10.02
CA CYS A 15 0.82 6.43 9.14
C CYS A 15 -0.59 6.88 9.48
N SER A 16 -1.41 6.99 8.44
CA SER A 16 -2.84 7.26 8.59
C SER A 16 -3.57 6.06 8.01
N ILE A 17 -4.42 5.43 8.83
CA ILE A 17 -5.11 4.20 8.42
C ILE A 17 -6.59 4.42 8.59
N GLY A 18 -7.34 4.23 7.50
CA GLY A 18 -8.76 4.52 7.49
C GLY A 18 -9.60 3.49 8.22
N LYS A 19 -10.83 3.87 8.46
CA LYS A 19 -11.79 3.07 9.18
C LYS A 19 -12.11 1.78 8.42
N GLY A 20 -12.20 0.68 9.14
CA GLY A 20 -12.59 -0.59 8.54
C GLY A 20 -11.48 -1.35 7.86
N THR A 21 -10.29 -0.79 7.82
CA THR A 21 -9.14 -1.47 7.23
C THR A 21 -8.68 -2.58 8.16
N LYS A 22 -8.27 -3.70 7.56
CA LYS A 22 -7.76 -4.85 8.31
C LYS A 22 -6.36 -5.17 7.88
N ILE A 23 -5.48 -5.34 8.85
CA ILE A 23 -4.06 -5.63 8.62
C ILE A 23 -3.75 -6.92 9.34
N TRP A 24 -3.32 -7.93 8.58
CA TRP A 24 -3.20 -9.27 9.10
C TRP A 24 -1.80 -9.59 9.57
N HIS A 25 -1.46 -10.86 9.70
CA HIS A 25 -0.26 -11.34 10.40
C HIS A 25 1.02 -10.89 9.70
N PHE A 26 1.99 -10.44 10.48
CA PHE A 26 3.36 -10.19 10.05
C PHE A 26 3.47 -9.16 8.93
N THR A 27 2.49 -8.30 8.82
CA THR A 27 2.52 -7.22 7.84
C THR A 27 3.23 -6.03 8.45
N HIS A 28 4.09 -5.39 7.67
CA HIS A 28 4.84 -4.23 8.13
C HIS A 28 4.50 -3.04 7.24
N ILE A 29 3.89 -2.04 7.85
CA ILE A 29 3.58 -0.79 7.18
C ILE A 29 4.58 0.23 7.67
N MET A 30 5.45 0.68 6.78
CA MET A 30 6.51 1.58 7.14
C MET A 30 5.99 3.01 7.22
N SER A 31 6.88 3.94 7.55
CA SER A 31 6.49 5.26 7.99
C SER A 31 5.77 6.06 6.90
N ASN A 32 4.91 6.95 7.35
CA ASN A 32 4.26 7.99 6.54
C ASN A 32 3.39 7.44 5.41
N CYS A 33 2.85 6.23 5.58
CA CYS A 33 1.91 5.67 4.62
C CYS A 33 0.51 6.22 4.89
N ILE A 34 -0.28 6.31 3.83
CA ILE A 34 -1.68 6.67 3.93
C ILE A 34 -2.50 5.52 3.37
N ILE A 35 -3.23 4.86 4.24
CA ILE A 35 -4.06 3.71 3.88
C ILE A 35 -5.50 4.15 4.04
N GLY A 36 -6.26 4.08 2.96
CA GLY A 36 -7.66 4.50 2.98
C GLY A 36 -8.54 3.53 3.75
N PRO A 37 -9.84 3.82 3.79
CA PRO A 37 -10.77 2.95 4.53
C PRO A 37 -11.08 1.67 3.80
N ASN A 38 -11.48 0.67 4.55
CA ASN A 38 -11.99 -0.61 4.05
C ASN A 38 -10.98 -1.38 3.22
N CYS A 39 -9.70 -1.16 3.46
CA CYS A 39 -8.64 -1.93 2.82
C CYS A 39 -8.44 -3.24 3.55
N ASN A 40 -7.86 -4.22 2.87
CA ASN A 40 -7.53 -5.49 3.50
C ASN A 40 -6.13 -5.88 3.08
N LEU A 41 -5.21 -5.83 4.03
CA LEU A 41 -3.82 -6.20 3.79
C LEU A 41 -3.59 -7.58 4.37
N GLY A 42 -3.29 -8.54 3.50
CA GLY A 42 -3.11 -9.92 3.91
C GLY A 42 -1.86 -10.12 4.74
N GLN A 43 -1.44 -11.38 4.85
CA GLN A 43 -0.28 -11.72 5.66
C GLN A 43 1.02 -11.43 4.93
N ASN A 44 2.06 -11.09 5.67
CA ASN A 44 3.39 -10.91 5.12
C ASN A 44 3.46 -9.84 4.04
N VAL A 45 2.67 -8.80 4.17
CA VAL A 45 2.68 -7.68 3.23
C VAL A 45 3.68 -6.65 3.74
N VAL A 46 4.51 -6.15 2.85
CA VAL A 46 5.45 -5.09 3.18
C VAL A 46 5.03 -3.85 2.43
N VAL A 47 4.78 -2.78 3.16
CA VAL A 47 4.40 -1.50 2.57
C VAL A 47 5.51 -0.52 2.91
N SER A 48 6.28 -0.13 1.90
CA SER A 48 7.42 0.76 2.10
C SER A 48 6.95 2.17 2.44
N PRO A 49 7.86 3.04 2.89
CA PRO A 49 7.44 4.38 3.32
C PRO A 49 6.73 5.15 2.23
N GLU A 50 5.80 5.99 2.65
CA GLU A 50 5.15 6.97 1.79
C GLU A 50 4.31 6.34 0.67
N VAL A 51 3.76 5.18 0.93
CA VAL A 51 2.82 4.55 0.01
C VAL A 51 1.42 5.08 0.32
N VAL A 52 0.63 5.27 -0.73
CA VAL A 52 -0.77 5.69 -0.59
C VAL A 52 -1.67 4.62 -1.17
N LEU A 53 -2.58 4.12 -0.37
CA LEU A 53 -3.61 3.19 -0.83
C LEU A 53 -4.97 3.88 -0.68
N GLY A 54 -5.75 3.82 -1.74
CA GLY A 54 -7.08 4.44 -1.71
C GLY A 54 -8.07 3.61 -0.90
N THR A 55 -9.34 3.76 -1.23
CA THR A 55 -10.43 3.07 -0.53
C THR A 55 -10.60 1.67 -1.08
N ASN A 56 -10.84 0.71 -0.19
CA ASN A 56 -11.21 -0.65 -0.59
C ASN A 56 -10.14 -1.35 -1.42
N VAL A 57 -8.88 -1.10 -1.11
CA VAL A 57 -7.77 -1.77 -1.78
C VAL A 57 -7.56 -3.12 -1.10
N LYS A 58 -7.44 -4.17 -1.91
CA LYS A 58 -7.24 -5.53 -1.41
C LYS A 58 -5.84 -5.98 -1.76
N VAL A 59 -5.03 -6.25 -0.76
CA VAL A 59 -3.65 -6.69 -0.94
C VAL A 59 -3.57 -8.13 -0.42
N GLN A 60 -3.22 -9.03 -1.32
CA GLN A 60 -3.11 -10.45 -0.97
C GLN A 60 -1.82 -10.73 -0.21
N ASN A 61 -1.65 -11.97 0.22
CA ASN A 61 -0.48 -12.35 1.01
C ASN A 61 0.81 -12.20 0.21
N ASN A 62 1.87 -11.86 0.92
CA ASN A 62 3.23 -11.84 0.37
C ASN A 62 3.44 -10.82 -0.74
N VAL A 63 2.74 -9.70 -0.66
CA VAL A 63 2.92 -8.60 -1.60
C VAL A 63 3.86 -7.57 -1.00
N SER A 64 4.80 -7.08 -1.81
CA SER A 64 5.70 -5.99 -1.40
C SER A 64 5.37 -4.76 -2.23
N ILE A 65 5.06 -3.67 -1.55
CA ILE A 65 4.73 -2.41 -2.21
C ILE A 65 5.83 -1.42 -1.89
N TYR A 66 6.52 -0.94 -2.92
CA TYR A 66 7.68 -0.10 -2.73
C TYR A 66 7.34 1.37 -2.59
N THR A 67 8.30 2.11 -2.06
CA THR A 67 8.15 3.53 -1.82
C THR A 67 7.64 4.26 -3.06
N GLY A 68 6.68 5.16 -2.84
CA GLY A 68 6.15 5.99 -3.90
C GLY A 68 5.02 5.39 -4.69
N VAL A 69 4.58 4.19 -4.35
CA VAL A 69 3.43 3.58 -5.03
C VAL A 69 2.16 4.24 -4.55
N ILE A 70 1.30 4.60 -5.48
CA ILE A 70 -0.02 5.15 -5.18
C ILE A 70 -1.06 4.27 -5.85
N CYS A 71 -1.90 3.65 -5.04
CA CYS A 71 -2.99 2.80 -5.54
C CYS A 71 -4.30 3.57 -5.46
N GLU A 72 -5.04 3.57 -6.55
CA GLU A 72 -6.38 4.17 -6.56
C GLU A 72 -7.37 3.23 -5.88
N ASP A 73 -8.60 3.68 -5.77
CA ASP A 73 -9.64 2.91 -5.09
C ASP A 73 -9.91 1.60 -5.82
N ASP A 74 -10.29 0.59 -5.06
CA ASP A 74 -10.75 -0.69 -5.57
C ASP A 74 -9.70 -1.48 -6.35
N VAL A 75 -8.43 -1.21 -6.10
CA VAL A 75 -7.36 -1.97 -6.74
C VAL A 75 -7.16 -3.29 -6.01
N PHE A 76 -6.92 -4.35 -6.76
CA PHE A 76 -6.63 -5.67 -6.21
C PHE A 76 -5.20 -6.04 -6.55
N LEU A 77 -4.39 -6.28 -5.53
CA LEU A 77 -3.00 -6.68 -5.70
C LEU A 77 -2.87 -8.15 -5.33
N GLY A 78 -2.54 -8.97 -6.31
CA GLY A 78 -2.50 -10.42 -6.14
C GLY A 78 -1.32 -10.91 -5.31
N PRO A 79 -1.32 -12.23 -5.02
CA PRO A 79 -0.26 -12.78 -4.15
C PRO A 79 1.11 -12.69 -4.79
N SER A 80 2.10 -12.42 -3.94
CA SER A 80 3.51 -12.41 -4.36
C SER A 80 3.83 -11.38 -5.43
N MET A 81 2.99 -10.38 -5.60
CA MET A 81 3.32 -9.27 -6.49
C MET A 81 4.33 -8.36 -5.85
N VAL A 82 5.23 -7.82 -6.66
CA VAL A 82 6.24 -6.89 -6.20
C VAL A 82 6.19 -5.67 -7.10
N PHE A 83 6.03 -4.49 -6.47
CA PHE A 83 5.99 -3.23 -7.19
C PHE A 83 7.28 -2.47 -6.92
N THR A 84 8.01 -2.19 -7.98
CA THR A 84 9.23 -1.40 -7.88
C THR A 84 8.89 0.05 -8.21
N ASN A 85 9.88 0.90 -8.08
CA ASN A 85 9.73 2.30 -8.44
C ASN A 85 9.84 2.53 -9.94
N VAL A 86 9.29 1.62 -10.70
CA VAL A 86 9.32 1.72 -12.16
C VAL A 86 8.12 2.52 -12.60
N ILE A 87 8.36 3.56 -13.37
CA ILE A 87 7.29 4.40 -13.85
C ILE A 87 6.55 3.69 -14.97
N ASN A 88 5.23 3.64 -14.81
CA ASN A 88 4.36 3.10 -15.81
C ASN A 88 4.53 3.90 -17.11
N PRO A 89 4.60 3.26 -18.27
CA PRO A 89 4.76 3.98 -19.53
C PRO A 89 3.72 5.08 -19.76
N ARG A 90 2.51 4.87 -19.24
CA ARG A 90 1.47 5.88 -19.41
C ARG A 90 1.74 7.13 -18.61
N SER A 91 2.58 7.04 -17.62
CA SER A 91 2.95 8.19 -16.80
C SER A 91 4.26 8.80 -17.22
N ALA A 92 4.83 8.35 -18.32
CA ALA A 92 6.18 8.73 -18.69
C ALA A 92 6.33 10.22 -18.94
N VAL A 93 5.27 10.87 -19.36
CA VAL A 93 5.36 12.32 -19.64
C VAL A 93 5.73 13.14 -18.42
N ASN A 94 5.39 12.65 -17.25
CA ASN A 94 5.67 13.39 -16.01
C ASN A 94 6.77 12.74 -15.19
N ARG A 95 7.52 11.87 -15.76
CA ARG A 95 8.40 11.03 -14.97
C ARG A 95 9.46 11.79 -14.19
N ARG A 96 9.80 12.98 -14.64
CA ARG A 96 10.82 13.72 -13.94
C ARG A 96 10.45 13.96 -12.49
N ASN A 97 9.17 14.16 -12.25
CA ASN A 97 8.69 14.35 -10.89
C ASN A 97 8.15 13.07 -10.30
N GLN A 98 8.14 11.99 -11.05
CA GLN A 98 7.43 10.80 -10.65
C GLN A 98 8.24 9.54 -10.63
N TYR A 99 9.51 9.61 -10.91
CA TYR A 99 10.27 8.38 -10.84
C TYR A 99 10.28 7.82 -9.42
N LEU A 100 9.84 8.61 -8.44
CA LEU A 100 9.68 8.14 -7.07
C LEU A 100 8.28 7.67 -6.77
N GLN A 101 7.38 7.75 -7.72
CA GLN A 101 5.98 7.38 -7.50
C GLN A 101 5.49 6.48 -8.61
N THR A 102 4.69 5.51 -8.22
CA THR A 102 4.03 4.63 -9.17
C THR A 102 2.55 4.61 -8.83
N LYS A 103 1.72 4.94 -9.79
CA LYS A 103 0.27 4.90 -9.59
C LYS A 103 -0.27 3.59 -10.11
N VAL A 104 -1.07 2.94 -9.29
CA VAL A 104 -1.74 1.70 -9.66
C VAL A 104 -3.23 2.00 -9.73
N LYS A 105 -3.80 1.83 -10.90
CA LYS A 105 -5.20 2.11 -11.14
C LYS A 105 -5.98 0.83 -11.29
N LYS A 106 -7.23 0.94 -10.95
CA LYS A 106 -8.09 -0.22 -11.00
C LYS A 106 -8.40 -0.65 -12.44
#